data_571a56dfbaacff2e5d5dd34c390bc35c
#
_entry.id   571a56dfbaacff2e5d5dd34c390bc35c
#
_cell.length_a   1.000
_cell.length_b   1.000
_cell.length_c   1.000
_cell.angle_alpha   90.00
_cell.angle_beta   90.00
_cell.angle_gamma   90.00
#
_symmetry.space_group_name_H-M   'P 1'
#
loop_
_entity.id
_entity.type
_entity.pdbx_description
1 polymer ?
#
loop_
_entity_poly.entity_id
_entity_poly.type
_entity_poly.pdbx_seq_one_letter_code
_entity_poly.pdbx_strand_id
1 'polypeptide(L)'
;MSGTYVTDITHYLDERGELATMPSPAKKLANFLVLVIDSATSVGSTNYDDTGIRCRAEGCSGSVLSRLTEDAKEIHWHCPICGHNGVIRNWQNTKWDRRKSIGEQE
;
A
#
# COMPACT_ATOMS: atom_id res chain seq x y z
N MET A 1 -20.09 9.83 -0.84
CA MET A 1 -19.66 8.47 -1.09
C MET A 1 -18.23 8.45 -1.59
N SER A 2 -17.38 7.71 -0.94
CA SER A 2 -16.01 7.65 -1.40
C SER A 2 -15.85 6.52 -2.42
N GLY A 3 -15.14 6.82 -3.48
CA GLY A 3 -14.80 5.79 -4.45
C GLY A 3 -13.61 4.98 -3.98
N THR A 4 -13.29 3.97 -4.74
CA THR A 4 -12.12 3.15 -4.49
C THR A 4 -10.98 3.65 -5.37
N TYR A 5 -9.83 3.94 -4.75
CA TYR A 5 -8.66 4.36 -5.51
C TYR A 5 -7.92 3.13 -5.98
N VAL A 6 -7.82 2.96 -7.30
CA VAL A 6 -7.06 1.85 -7.87
C VAL A 6 -5.74 2.43 -8.37
N THR A 7 -4.64 1.95 -7.81
CA THR A 7 -3.32 2.49 -8.11
C THR A 7 -2.37 1.41 -8.57
N ASP A 8 -1.68 1.68 -9.66
CA ASP A 8 -0.56 0.86 -10.12
C ASP A 8 0.69 1.53 -9.58
N ILE A 9 1.34 0.89 -8.62
CA ILE A 9 2.48 1.51 -7.94
C ILE A 9 3.64 1.77 -8.90
N THR A 10 3.72 1.02 -10.00
CA THR A 10 4.83 1.20 -10.93
C THR A 10 4.80 2.56 -11.61
N HIS A 11 3.64 3.22 -11.63
CA HIS A 11 3.55 4.57 -12.19
C HIS A 11 4.34 5.59 -11.37
N TYR A 12 4.71 5.25 -10.15
CA TYR A 12 5.45 6.14 -9.27
C TYR A 12 6.93 5.77 -9.16
N LEU A 13 7.35 4.74 -9.90
CA LEU A 13 8.72 4.24 -9.80
C LEU A 13 9.54 4.67 -11.00
N ASP A 14 10.86 4.87 -10.76
CA ASP A 14 11.79 5.12 -11.85
C ASP A 14 12.35 3.78 -12.35
N GLU A 15 13.32 3.85 -13.26
CA GLU A 15 13.84 2.64 -13.88
C GLU A 15 14.62 1.77 -12.90
N ARG A 16 14.98 2.31 -11.75
CA ARG A 16 15.71 1.53 -10.74
C ARG A 16 14.78 0.96 -9.68
N GLY A 17 13.49 1.19 -9.82
CA GLY A 17 12.52 0.71 -8.83
C GLY A 17 12.41 1.59 -7.61
N GLU A 18 12.98 2.80 -7.64
CA GLU A 18 12.88 3.79 -6.58
C GLU A 18 11.72 4.74 -6.88
N LEU A 19 11.28 5.46 -5.86
CA LEU A 19 10.26 6.47 -6.12
C LEU A 19 10.86 7.56 -7.01
N ALA A 20 10.17 7.84 -8.09
CA ALA A 20 10.62 8.85 -9.03
C ALA A 20 10.49 10.25 -8.43
N THR A 21 11.23 11.19 -8.99
CA THR A 21 11.10 12.60 -8.60
C THR A 21 9.73 13.09 -9.05
N MET A 22 8.98 13.70 -8.14
CA MET A 22 7.63 14.13 -8.46
C MET A 22 7.21 15.25 -7.54
N PRO A 23 6.15 15.99 -7.91
CA PRO A 23 5.65 17.07 -7.04
C PRO A 23 5.21 16.55 -5.69
N SER A 24 5.21 17.45 -4.71
CA SER A 24 4.95 17.09 -3.32
C SER A 24 3.66 16.32 -3.08
N PRO A 25 2.51 16.72 -3.66
CA PRO A 25 1.29 15.95 -3.42
C PRO A 25 1.37 14.51 -3.91
N ALA A 26 1.96 14.30 -5.08
CA ALA A 26 2.13 12.96 -5.62
C ALA A 26 3.11 12.16 -4.77
N LYS A 27 4.17 12.82 -4.29
CA LYS A 27 5.18 12.16 -3.47
C LYS A 27 4.58 11.68 -2.15
N LYS A 28 3.71 12.49 -1.55
CA LYS A 28 3.07 12.10 -0.31
C LYS A 28 2.17 10.88 -0.50
N LEU A 29 1.43 10.85 -1.60
CA LEU A 29 0.60 9.70 -1.90
C LEU A 29 1.45 8.46 -2.14
N ALA A 30 2.53 8.61 -2.93
CA ALA A 30 3.41 7.47 -3.21
C ALA A 30 4.03 6.93 -1.94
N ASN A 31 4.47 7.79 -1.04
CA ASN A 31 5.03 7.36 0.24
C ASN A 31 4.00 6.58 1.06
N PHE A 32 2.76 7.05 1.08
CA PHE A 32 1.69 6.35 1.77
C PHE A 32 1.51 4.93 1.18
N LEU A 33 1.46 4.84 -0.14
CA LEU A 33 1.22 3.57 -0.80
C LEU A 33 2.33 2.56 -0.53
N VAL A 34 3.59 3.00 -0.58
CA VAL A 34 4.69 2.06 -0.33
C VAL A 34 4.74 1.62 1.12
N LEU A 35 4.31 2.46 2.05
CA LEU A 35 4.21 2.05 3.45
C LEU A 35 3.12 1.00 3.62
N VAL A 36 2.01 1.14 2.90
CA VAL A 36 0.95 0.13 2.95
C VAL A 36 1.46 -1.18 2.37
N ILE A 37 2.21 -1.14 1.26
CA ILE A 37 2.79 -2.34 0.68
C ILE A 37 3.71 -3.04 1.69
N ASP A 38 4.60 -2.27 2.30
CA ASP A 38 5.54 -2.81 3.28
C ASP A 38 4.79 -3.50 4.42
N SER A 39 3.79 -2.85 4.97
CA SER A 39 3.03 -3.40 6.08
C SER A 39 2.25 -4.65 5.68
N ALA A 40 1.52 -4.56 4.56
CA ALA A 40 0.68 -5.68 4.14
C ALA A 40 1.50 -6.91 3.82
N THR A 41 2.64 -6.72 3.15
CA THR A 41 3.47 -7.86 2.75
C THR A 41 4.26 -8.43 3.92
N SER A 42 4.58 -7.61 4.93
CA SER A 42 5.25 -8.09 6.13
C SER A 42 4.35 -9.05 6.90
N VAL A 43 3.06 -8.73 6.99
CA VAL A 43 2.10 -9.59 7.67
C VAL A 43 1.71 -10.77 6.78
N GLY A 44 1.48 -10.51 5.51
CA GLY A 44 1.15 -11.55 4.55
C GLY A 44 -0.23 -12.16 4.76
N SER A 45 -1.15 -11.43 5.37
CA SER A 45 -2.45 -11.96 5.73
C SER A 45 -3.51 -11.59 4.69
N THR A 46 -4.47 -12.47 4.48
CA THR A 46 -5.64 -12.18 3.66
C THR A 46 -6.75 -11.54 4.48
N ASN A 47 -6.56 -11.41 5.78
CA ASN A 47 -7.50 -10.69 6.64
C ASN A 47 -6.96 -9.29 6.88
N TYR A 48 -7.88 -8.34 7.07
CA TYR A 48 -7.47 -6.98 7.35
C TYR A 48 -6.73 -6.88 8.67
N ASP A 49 -5.60 -6.21 8.65
CA ASP A 49 -4.78 -5.95 9.82
C ASP A 49 -4.46 -4.47 9.89
N ASP A 50 -4.37 -3.96 11.11
CA ASP A 50 -4.08 -2.55 11.33
C ASP A 50 -2.62 -2.29 10.95
N THR A 51 -2.41 -1.36 10.02
CA THR A 51 -1.08 -1.02 9.56
C THR A 51 -0.38 -0.02 10.48
N GLY A 52 -1.14 0.70 11.30
CA GLY A 52 -0.59 1.80 12.04
C GLY A 52 -0.31 3.03 11.20
N ILE A 53 -0.63 2.98 9.91
CA ILE A 53 -0.38 4.10 9.00
C ILE A 53 -1.58 5.03 9.03
N ARG A 54 -1.31 6.31 9.25
CA ARG A 54 -2.38 7.29 9.37
C ARG A 54 -3.13 7.46 8.07
N CYS A 55 -4.46 7.54 8.18
CA CYS A 55 -5.32 7.79 7.03
C CYS A 55 -4.99 9.15 6.44
N ARG A 56 -5.00 9.24 5.12
CA ARG A 56 -4.66 10.48 4.41
C ARG A 56 -5.83 11.44 4.29
N ALA A 57 -7.04 11.01 4.62
CA ALA A 57 -8.19 11.89 4.52
C ALA A 57 -8.03 13.06 5.47
N GLU A 58 -8.31 14.26 4.96
CA GLU A 58 -8.16 15.47 5.75
C GLU A 58 -9.07 15.41 6.96
N GLY A 59 -8.51 15.68 8.13
CA GLY A 59 -9.29 15.67 9.36
C GLY A 59 -9.53 14.29 9.94
N CYS A 60 -9.07 13.22 9.29
CA CYS A 60 -9.25 11.87 9.81
C CYS A 60 -8.06 11.49 10.66
N SER A 61 -8.32 10.97 11.85
CA SER A 61 -7.26 10.55 12.77
C SER A 61 -7.11 9.02 12.84
N GLY A 62 -7.83 8.28 11.98
CA GLY A 62 -7.75 6.84 12.01
C GLY A 62 -6.51 6.29 11.34
N SER A 63 -6.27 5.01 11.50
CA SER A 63 -5.23 4.31 10.76
C SER A 63 -5.89 3.34 9.80
N VAL A 64 -5.19 3.03 8.70
CA VAL A 64 -5.76 2.18 7.67
C VAL A 64 -5.47 0.71 7.98
N LEU A 65 -6.40 -0.14 7.54
CA LEU A 65 -6.24 -1.59 7.59
C LEU A 65 -5.87 -2.05 6.19
N SER A 66 -5.13 -3.14 6.10
CA SER A 66 -4.75 -3.68 4.81
C SER A 66 -4.78 -5.20 4.81
N ARG A 67 -4.89 -5.77 3.61
CA ARG A 67 -4.80 -7.22 3.42
C ARG A 67 -4.34 -7.51 2.02
N LEU A 68 -3.79 -8.71 1.84
CA LEU A 68 -3.52 -9.23 0.50
C LEU A 68 -4.76 -9.95 0.02
N THR A 69 -4.99 -9.92 -1.30
CA THR A 69 -6.02 -10.78 -1.88
C THR A 69 -5.50 -12.22 -1.87
N GLU A 70 -6.41 -13.18 -2.00
CA GLU A 70 -6.03 -14.59 -1.91
C GLU A 70 -5.09 -15.00 -3.03
N ASP A 71 -5.19 -14.37 -4.19
CA ASP A 71 -4.29 -14.65 -5.30
C ASP A 71 -3.01 -13.82 -5.22
N ALA A 72 -2.87 -13.00 -4.19
CA ALA A 72 -1.70 -12.16 -3.96
C ALA A 72 -1.42 -11.19 -5.11
N LYS A 73 -2.46 -10.79 -5.82
CA LYS A 73 -2.29 -9.84 -6.93
C LYS A 73 -2.54 -8.42 -6.53
N GLU A 74 -3.36 -8.19 -5.51
CA GLU A 74 -3.73 -6.85 -5.09
C GLU A 74 -3.59 -6.71 -3.58
N ILE A 75 -3.35 -5.49 -3.14
CA ILE A 75 -3.43 -5.12 -1.74
C ILE A 75 -4.63 -4.22 -1.58
N HIS A 76 -5.53 -4.57 -0.69
CA HIS A 76 -6.70 -3.75 -0.38
C HIS A 76 -6.44 -3.05 0.94
N TRP A 77 -6.84 -1.78 1.01
CA TRP A 77 -6.70 -1.02 2.26
C TRP A 77 -7.94 -0.16 2.45
N HIS A 78 -8.26 0.13 3.69
CA HIS A 78 -9.34 1.06 3.98
C HIS A 78 -9.18 1.63 5.37
N CYS A 79 -9.80 2.79 5.58
CA CYS A 79 -9.87 3.41 6.88
C CYS A 79 -11.23 3.11 7.50
N PRO A 80 -11.28 2.44 8.64
CA PRO A 80 -12.56 2.10 9.25
C PRO A 80 -13.29 3.30 9.83
N ILE A 81 -12.60 4.43 9.97
CA ILE A 81 -13.21 5.63 10.53
C ILE A 81 -13.98 6.41 9.47
N CYS A 82 -13.34 6.69 8.34
CA CYS A 82 -13.95 7.55 7.31
C CYS A 82 -14.33 6.82 6.03
N GLY A 83 -13.93 5.56 5.88
CA GLY A 83 -14.30 4.77 4.72
C GLY A 83 -13.42 4.94 3.50
N HIS A 84 -12.39 5.77 3.57
CA HIS A 84 -11.42 5.88 2.48
C HIS A 84 -10.85 4.51 2.19
N ASN A 85 -10.72 4.15 0.92
CA ASN A 85 -10.24 2.81 0.59
C ASN A 85 -9.56 2.81 -0.76
N GLY A 86 -8.77 1.77 -1.01
CA GLY A 86 -8.07 1.66 -2.28
C GLY A 86 -7.54 0.27 -2.54
N VAL A 87 -7.02 0.10 -3.75
CA VAL A 87 -6.42 -1.14 -4.23
C VAL A 87 -5.07 -0.80 -4.84
N ILE A 88 -4.04 -1.54 -4.48
CA ILE A 88 -2.70 -1.34 -5.03
C ILE A 88 -2.35 -2.54 -5.88
N ARG A 89 -1.91 -2.28 -7.11
CA ARG A 89 -1.53 -3.33 -8.07
C ARG A 89 -0.06 -3.21 -8.43
N ASN A 90 0.48 -4.29 -8.95
CA ASN A 90 1.84 -4.37 -9.48
C ASN A 90 2.90 -4.05 -8.44
N TRP A 91 2.57 -4.35 -7.18
CA TRP A 91 3.48 -4.15 -6.06
C TRP A 91 4.45 -5.31 -5.88
N GLN A 92 4.19 -6.43 -6.55
CA GLN A 92 5.02 -7.62 -6.43
C GLN A 92 6.43 -7.31 -6.94
N ASN A 93 7.40 -7.81 -6.22
CA ASN A 93 8.81 -7.68 -6.59
C ASN A 93 9.35 -6.25 -6.48
N THR A 94 8.58 -5.33 -5.91
CA THR A 94 9.11 -4.00 -5.61
C THR A 94 10.00 -4.11 -4.37
N LYS A 95 10.80 -3.09 -4.13
CA LYS A 95 11.70 -3.11 -2.96
C LYS A 95 10.93 -3.13 -1.63
N TRP A 96 9.65 -2.80 -1.65
CA TRP A 96 8.82 -2.81 -0.44
C TRP A 96 8.05 -4.12 -0.25
N ASP A 97 8.18 -5.06 -1.18
CA ASP A 97 7.53 -6.37 -1.08
C ASP A 97 8.33 -7.24 -0.12
N ARG A 98 7.84 -7.36 1.11
CA ARG A 98 8.54 -8.08 2.16
C ARG A 98 8.39 -9.58 2.09
N ARG A 99 7.48 -10.08 1.25
CA ARG A 99 7.31 -11.51 1.14
C ARG A 99 8.57 -12.21 0.69
N LYS A 100 9.33 -11.57 -0.18
CA LYS A 100 10.53 -12.17 -0.72
C LYS A 100 11.62 -12.35 0.33
N SER A 101 11.67 -11.47 1.30
CA SER A 101 12.66 -11.59 2.36
C SER A 101 12.50 -12.90 3.11
N ILE A 102 11.27 -13.38 3.24
CA ILE A 102 11.01 -14.63 3.93
C ILE A 102 11.31 -15.80 3.03
N GLY A 103 10.89 -15.73 1.77
CA GLY A 103 11.06 -16.83 0.84
C GLY A 103 12.51 -17.10 0.50
N GLU A 104 13.36 -16.11 0.60
CA GLU A 104 14.75 -16.27 0.22
C GLU A 104 15.58 -16.89 1.31
N GLN A 105 14.98 -17.23 2.40
CA GLN A 105 15.70 -17.82 3.51
C GLN A 105 16.16 -19.22 3.23
N GLU A 106 15.52 -19.89 2.30
CA GLU A 106 15.88 -21.26 2.07
C GLU A 106 17.17 -21.47 1.42
#